data_1baeeb4775b560fe99f6769a6d4a39d5
#
_entry.id   1baeeb4775b560fe99f6769a6d4a39d5
#
_cell.length_a   1.000
_cell.length_b   1.000
_cell.length_c   1.000
_cell.angle_alpha   90.00
_cell.angle_beta   90.00
_cell.angle_gamma   90.00
#
_symmetry.space_group_name_H-M   'P 1'
#
loop_
_entity.id
_entity.type
_entity.pdbx_description
1 polymer ?
#
loop_
_entity_poly.entity_id
_entity_poly.type
_entity_poly.pdbx_seq_one_letter_code
_entity_poly.pdbx_strand_id
1 'polypeptide(L)'
;MRLVLKVDVDTDRGTREGVPNLVADCRAVGAPACFLFSLGPDQTGRAISRVFRPGFFQKVSRTSVVQIYGVRTLLNGTLLPAPHIGRRNTAVMRSVRDAGYEVGIHCHNHYRWQDYLARMSLEEVRAEFGAARAEFLRIFGSEARTAGAPGWQSDAKSREVYDEAALLYASDTRGGAPFFPRIGGKVFRTLEIPSTLPTFDELMGRPEYPDEQIVGHYLNLMKAEAARTHVFTLHAEIEGMGRRGLFQDLLAACRAAGVEFVRMDEYARELGANRAAIPVRDQTMGEIDGRSGVVAVQAA
;
A
#
# COMPACT_ATOMS: atom_id res chain seq x y z
N MET A 1 -11.31 15.32 11.88
CA MET A 1 -10.66 14.01 11.54
C MET A 1 -9.82 14.20 10.30
N ARG A 2 -8.61 13.66 10.25
CA ARG A 2 -7.70 13.76 9.08
C ARG A 2 -7.51 12.37 8.48
N LEU A 3 -7.52 12.26 7.15
CA LEU A 3 -7.38 10.99 6.42
C LEU A 3 -6.40 11.12 5.25
N VAL A 4 -5.41 10.24 5.24
CA VAL A 4 -4.49 10.03 4.12
C VAL A 4 -4.97 8.81 3.32
N LEU A 5 -5.03 8.94 2.01
CA LEU A 5 -5.29 7.83 1.07
C LEU A 5 -3.96 7.35 0.50
N LYS A 6 -3.59 6.11 0.82
CA LYS A 6 -2.42 5.42 0.28
C LYS A 6 -2.91 4.34 -0.70
N VAL A 7 -2.51 4.41 -1.95
CA VAL A 7 -2.93 3.48 -3.01
C VAL A 7 -1.77 2.56 -3.36
N ASP A 8 -1.90 1.28 -3.05
CA ASP A 8 -0.98 0.24 -3.49
C ASP A 8 -1.45 -0.28 -4.85
N VAL A 9 -0.55 -0.31 -5.84
CA VAL A 9 -0.83 -0.70 -7.21
C VAL A 9 0.01 -1.93 -7.57
N ASP A 10 -0.63 -3.09 -7.51
CA ASP A 10 0.07 -4.37 -7.50
C ASP A 10 0.33 -4.95 -8.89
N THR A 11 -0.60 -4.73 -9.84
CA THR A 11 -0.67 -5.48 -11.11
C THR A 11 -0.69 -4.57 -12.35
N ASP A 12 -0.37 -5.17 -13.51
CA ASP A 12 -0.55 -4.52 -14.83
C ASP A 12 -2.01 -4.08 -15.05
N ARG A 13 -2.97 -4.92 -14.65
CA ARG A 13 -4.39 -4.63 -14.79
C ARG A 13 -4.84 -3.52 -13.84
N GLY A 14 -4.45 -3.57 -12.57
CA GLY A 14 -4.76 -2.53 -11.59
C GLY A 14 -4.23 -1.17 -12.03
N THR A 15 -2.98 -1.14 -12.57
CA THR A 15 -2.40 0.09 -13.11
C THR A 15 -3.21 0.63 -14.28
N ARG A 16 -3.60 -0.23 -15.24
CA ARG A 16 -4.28 0.20 -16.46
C ARG A 16 -5.74 0.58 -16.25
N GLU A 17 -6.48 -0.13 -15.39
CA GLU A 17 -7.93 -0.01 -15.23
C GLU A 17 -8.30 0.67 -13.89
N GLY A 18 -7.68 0.23 -12.78
CA GLY A 18 -8.01 0.71 -11.44
C GLY A 18 -7.48 2.13 -11.16
N VAL A 19 -6.24 2.41 -11.52
CA VAL A 19 -5.63 3.72 -11.27
C VAL A 19 -6.39 4.89 -11.89
N PRO A 20 -6.80 4.87 -13.18
CA PRO A 20 -7.59 5.95 -13.76
C PRO A 20 -8.93 6.17 -13.03
N ASN A 21 -9.57 5.08 -12.58
CA ASN A 21 -10.81 5.16 -11.82
C ASN A 21 -10.59 5.84 -10.46
N LEU A 22 -9.56 5.43 -9.71
CA LEU A 22 -9.22 6.05 -8.42
C LEU A 22 -8.87 7.53 -8.55
N VAL A 23 -8.12 7.90 -9.59
CA VAL A 23 -7.81 9.31 -9.89
C VAL A 23 -9.11 10.11 -10.12
N ALA A 24 -10.06 9.55 -10.89
CA ALA A 24 -11.33 10.20 -11.15
C ALA A 24 -12.17 10.35 -9.87
N ASP A 25 -12.25 9.31 -9.06
CA ASP A 25 -13.04 9.29 -7.82
C ASP A 25 -12.45 10.23 -6.76
N CYS A 26 -11.13 10.20 -6.55
CA CYS A 26 -10.44 11.13 -5.66
C CYS A 26 -10.60 12.59 -6.11
N ARG A 27 -10.48 12.86 -7.43
CA ARG A 27 -10.66 14.19 -7.99
C ARG A 27 -12.08 14.71 -7.77
N ALA A 28 -13.10 13.87 -7.90
CA ALA A 28 -14.49 14.26 -7.72
C ALA A 28 -14.80 14.83 -6.33
N VAL A 29 -14.05 14.38 -5.31
CA VAL A 29 -14.19 14.86 -3.94
C VAL A 29 -13.02 15.77 -3.48
N GLY A 30 -12.07 16.07 -4.36
CA GLY A 30 -10.91 16.88 -4.03
C GLY A 30 -9.96 16.19 -3.01
N ALA A 31 -9.94 14.87 -2.97
CA ALA A 31 -9.07 14.10 -2.08
C ALA A 31 -7.69 13.88 -2.71
N PRO A 32 -6.59 14.31 -2.07
CA PRO A 32 -5.25 13.88 -2.46
C PRO A 32 -5.05 12.40 -2.14
N ALA A 33 -4.15 11.75 -2.87
CA ALA A 33 -3.73 10.38 -2.61
C ALA A 33 -2.26 10.18 -2.97
N CYS A 34 -1.61 9.19 -2.36
CA CYS A 34 -0.27 8.72 -2.70
C CYS A 34 -0.38 7.38 -3.43
N PHE A 35 0.10 7.31 -4.68
CA PHE A 35 0.08 6.09 -5.48
C PHE A 35 1.45 5.43 -5.45
N LEU A 36 1.52 4.23 -4.91
CA LEU A 36 2.72 3.41 -4.82
C LEU A 36 2.66 2.32 -5.89
N PHE A 37 3.58 2.36 -6.84
CA PHE A 37 3.55 1.49 -8.02
C PHE A 37 4.48 0.30 -7.90
N SER A 38 3.97 -0.90 -8.24
CA SER A 38 4.81 -2.00 -8.70
C SER A 38 5.34 -1.70 -10.08
N LEU A 39 6.66 -1.81 -10.29
CA LEU A 39 7.32 -1.24 -11.46
C LEU A 39 7.91 -2.28 -12.42
N GLY A 40 8.12 -3.51 -11.98
CA GLY A 40 8.73 -4.58 -12.75
C GLY A 40 7.72 -5.60 -13.32
N PRO A 41 8.07 -6.90 -13.34
CA PRO A 41 7.22 -7.92 -13.91
C PRO A 41 6.02 -8.25 -13.01
N ASP A 42 4.83 -8.27 -13.58
CA ASP A 42 3.62 -8.78 -12.94
C ASP A 42 3.67 -10.32 -12.87
N GLN A 43 4.01 -10.85 -11.72
CA GLN A 43 4.08 -12.28 -11.44
C GLN A 43 2.95 -12.77 -10.52
N THR A 44 1.80 -12.13 -10.57
CA THR A 44 0.65 -12.45 -9.69
C THR A 44 0.26 -13.93 -9.75
N GLY A 45 0.37 -14.57 -10.90
CA GLY A 45 0.08 -16.02 -11.04
C GLY A 45 0.96 -16.90 -10.16
N ARG A 46 2.18 -16.49 -9.84
CA ARG A 46 3.06 -17.25 -8.94
C ARG A 46 2.57 -17.24 -7.48
N ALA A 47 1.74 -16.28 -7.12
CA ALA A 47 1.12 -16.23 -5.80
C ALA A 47 0.12 -17.37 -5.55
N ILE A 48 -0.21 -18.18 -6.56
CA ILE A 48 -1.04 -19.39 -6.41
C ILE A 48 -0.44 -20.37 -5.39
N SER A 49 0.88 -20.35 -5.20
CA SER A 49 1.54 -21.14 -4.13
C SER A 49 1.07 -20.77 -2.73
N ARG A 50 0.48 -19.57 -2.54
CA ARG A 50 -0.11 -19.12 -1.27
C ARG A 50 -1.37 -19.90 -0.90
N VAL A 51 -1.97 -20.62 -1.85
CA VAL A 51 -3.12 -21.53 -1.62
C VAL A 51 -2.82 -22.55 -0.52
N PHE A 52 -1.56 -22.93 -0.36
CA PHE A 52 -1.11 -23.84 0.69
C PHE A 52 -0.91 -23.16 2.06
N ARG A 53 -1.12 -21.84 2.19
CA ARG A 53 -1.02 -21.15 3.49
C ARG A 53 -2.32 -21.29 4.27
N PRO A 54 -2.26 -21.54 5.59
CA PRO A 54 -3.45 -21.55 6.46
C PRO A 54 -4.29 -20.25 6.29
N GLY A 55 -5.60 -20.40 6.22
CA GLY A 55 -6.52 -19.25 6.07
C GLY A 55 -6.63 -18.64 4.67
N PHE A 56 -5.74 -19.00 3.72
CA PHE A 56 -5.79 -18.44 2.38
C PHE A 56 -7.05 -18.80 1.59
N PHE A 57 -7.50 -20.06 1.66
CA PHE A 57 -8.74 -20.49 1.01
C PHE A 57 -9.97 -19.74 1.50
N GLN A 58 -10.06 -19.48 2.80
CA GLN A 58 -11.15 -18.70 3.36
C GLN A 58 -11.15 -17.26 2.84
N LYS A 59 -9.98 -16.65 2.69
CA LYS A 59 -9.84 -15.31 2.10
C LYS A 59 -10.20 -15.32 0.62
N VAL A 60 -9.70 -16.26 -0.17
CA VAL A 60 -9.96 -16.36 -1.62
C VAL A 60 -11.44 -16.57 -1.92
N SER A 61 -12.13 -17.43 -1.15
CA SER A 61 -13.56 -17.65 -1.34
C SER A 61 -14.40 -16.42 -0.99
N ARG A 62 -14.01 -15.63 0.02
CA ARG A 62 -14.70 -14.41 0.43
C ARG A 62 -14.52 -13.26 -0.55
N THR A 63 -13.30 -13.09 -1.09
CA THR A 63 -12.94 -11.89 -1.86
C THR A 63 -13.16 -12.03 -3.36
N SER A 64 -13.63 -13.19 -3.85
CA SER A 64 -13.84 -13.42 -5.30
C SER A 64 -12.62 -13.02 -6.14
N VAL A 65 -11.45 -13.56 -5.79
CA VAL A 65 -10.14 -13.22 -6.38
C VAL A 65 -10.15 -13.17 -7.91
N VAL A 66 -10.90 -14.08 -8.56
CA VAL A 66 -11.04 -14.09 -10.03
C VAL A 66 -11.76 -12.84 -10.54
N GLN A 67 -12.75 -12.31 -9.81
CA GLN A 67 -13.46 -11.09 -10.20
C GLN A 67 -12.57 -9.85 -10.03
N ILE A 68 -11.78 -9.80 -8.95
CA ILE A 68 -10.88 -8.69 -8.64
C ILE A 68 -9.70 -8.65 -9.61
N TYR A 69 -8.94 -9.72 -9.72
CA TYR A 69 -7.70 -9.74 -10.51
C TYR A 69 -7.92 -10.13 -11.99
N GLY A 70 -8.96 -10.90 -12.28
CA GLY A 70 -9.21 -11.47 -13.60
C GLY A 70 -8.32 -12.69 -13.91
N VAL A 71 -8.84 -13.60 -14.74
CA VAL A 71 -8.16 -14.86 -15.08
C VAL A 71 -6.77 -14.62 -15.67
N ARG A 72 -6.62 -13.65 -16.57
CA ARG A 72 -5.33 -13.35 -17.21
C ARG A 72 -4.25 -12.96 -16.20
N THR A 73 -4.54 -12.06 -15.25
CA THR A 73 -3.60 -11.65 -14.22
C THR A 73 -3.17 -12.81 -13.33
N LEU A 74 -4.11 -13.72 -13.01
CA LEU A 74 -3.83 -14.92 -12.23
C LEU A 74 -2.96 -15.95 -12.98
N LEU A 75 -2.75 -15.79 -14.28
CA LEU A 75 -1.87 -16.63 -15.10
C LEU A 75 -0.51 -15.96 -15.39
N ASN A 76 -0.36 -14.66 -15.08
CA ASN A 76 0.88 -13.92 -15.34
C ASN A 76 2.07 -14.50 -14.58
N GLY A 77 3.17 -14.75 -15.28
CA GLY A 77 4.39 -15.30 -14.71
C GLY A 77 4.36 -16.81 -14.45
N THR A 78 3.28 -17.50 -14.85
CA THR A 78 3.14 -18.95 -14.82
C THR A 78 2.83 -19.48 -16.22
N LEU A 79 1.55 -19.58 -16.58
CA LEU A 79 1.13 -20.02 -17.92
C LEU A 79 1.23 -18.91 -18.98
N LEU A 80 1.21 -17.65 -18.56
CA LEU A 80 1.40 -16.50 -19.44
C LEU A 80 2.70 -15.76 -19.07
N PRO A 81 3.36 -15.11 -20.06
CA PRO A 81 4.47 -14.22 -19.78
C PRO A 81 4.07 -13.14 -18.78
N ALA A 82 4.98 -12.77 -17.86
CA ALA A 82 4.77 -11.66 -16.92
C ALA A 82 4.91 -10.32 -17.68
N PRO A 83 3.84 -9.52 -17.80
CA PRO A 83 3.97 -8.20 -18.39
C PRO A 83 4.81 -7.29 -17.46
N HIS A 84 5.66 -6.44 -18.06
CA HIS A 84 6.44 -5.48 -17.29
C HIS A 84 5.59 -4.23 -17.03
N ILE A 85 5.13 -4.05 -15.79
CA ILE A 85 4.13 -3.05 -15.41
C ILE A 85 4.58 -1.65 -15.80
N GLY A 86 5.76 -1.21 -15.34
CA GLY A 86 6.27 0.14 -15.57
C GLY A 86 6.44 0.48 -17.05
N ARG A 87 6.95 -0.47 -17.85
CA ARG A 87 7.14 -0.24 -19.30
C ARG A 87 5.82 -0.13 -20.05
N ARG A 88 4.85 -0.96 -19.70
CA ARG A 88 3.55 -0.98 -20.37
C ARG A 88 2.65 0.18 -19.99
N ASN A 89 2.76 0.66 -18.75
CA ASN A 89 1.83 1.64 -18.18
C ASN A 89 2.50 3.01 -17.88
N THR A 90 3.65 3.30 -18.50
CA THR A 90 4.38 4.56 -18.31
C THR A 90 3.47 5.79 -18.45
N ALA A 91 2.59 5.81 -19.45
CA ALA A 91 1.68 6.94 -19.70
C ALA A 91 0.66 7.13 -18.57
N VAL A 92 0.07 6.02 -18.08
CA VAL A 92 -0.89 6.06 -16.95
C VAL A 92 -0.19 6.55 -15.68
N MET A 93 1.00 6.02 -15.36
CA MET A 93 1.75 6.44 -14.19
C MET A 93 2.10 7.94 -14.23
N ARG A 94 2.58 8.43 -15.40
CA ARG A 94 2.86 9.85 -15.59
C ARG A 94 1.61 10.72 -15.43
N SER A 95 0.46 10.29 -15.96
CA SER A 95 -0.79 11.05 -15.83
C SER A 95 -1.24 11.22 -14.38
N VAL A 96 -0.92 10.28 -13.48
CA VAL A 96 -1.17 10.41 -12.03
C VAL A 96 -0.35 11.54 -11.43
N ARG A 97 0.97 11.57 -11.70
CA ARG A 97 1.86 12.66 -11.27
C ARG A 97 1.40 14.00 -11.85
N ASP A 98 1.12 14.03 -13.14
CA ASP A 98 0.74 15.25 -13.87
C ASP A 98 -0.62 15.79 -13.41
N ALA A 99 -1.46 14.92 -12.83
CA ALA A 99 -2.69 15.31 -12.15
C ALA A 99 -2.46 15.85 -10.72
N GLY A 100 -1.21 15.92 -10.25
CA GLY A 100 -0.83 16.48 -8.96
C GLY A 100 -0.85 15.48 -7.79
N TYR A 101 -1.06 14.19 -8.06
CA TYR A 101 -0.98 13.15 -7.03
C TYR A 101 0.46 12.80 -6.70
N GLU A 102 0.69 12.42 -5.46
CA GLU A 102 1.98 11.87 -5.05
C GLU A 102 2.18 10.47 -5.66
N VAL A 103 3.42 10.20 -6.08
CA VAL A 103 3.82 8.90 -6.64
C VAL A 103 5.04 8.37 -5.90
N GLY A 104 5.07 7.05 -5.66
CA GLY A 104 6.18 6.39 -4.98
C GLY A 104 6.34 4.94 -5.45
N ILE A 105 7.23 4.23 -4.77
CA ILE A 105 7.58 2.85 -5.08
C ILE A 105 6.79 1.89 -4.19
N HIS A 106 6.08 0.94 -4.80
CA HIS A 106 5.61 -0.24 -4.09
C HIS A 106 6.71 -1.31 -4.07
N CYS A 107 7.19 -1.71 -5.25
CA CYS A 107 8.32 -2.63 -5.41
C CYS A 107 8.77 -2.68 -6.87
N HIS A 108 9.83 -3.48 -7.16
CA HIS A 108 10.08 -3.94 -8.53
C HIS A 108 9.26 -5.20 -8.82
N ASN A 109 9.37 -6.24 -8.00
CA ASN A 109 8.64 -7.50 -8.19
C ASN A 109 7.81 -7.82 -6.93
N HIS A 110 6.49 -7.63 -7.03
CA HIS A 110 5.56 -7.79 -5.92
C HIS A 110 5.60 -9.20 -5.28
N TYR A 111 5.57 -10.26 -6.12
CA TYR A 111 5.64 -11.63 -5.64
C TYR A 111 6.95 -11.91 -4.91
N ARG A 112 8.10 -11.49 -5.50
CA ARG A 112 9.42 -11.72 -4.91
C ARG A 112 9.57 -10.99 -3.57
N TRP A 113 9.18 -9.71 -3.51
CA TRP A 113 9.23 -8.95 -2.27
C TRP A 113 8.35 -9.58 -1.19
N GLN A 114 7.08 -9.78 -1.48
CA GLN A 114 6.13 -10.24 -0.47
C GLN A 114 6.41 -11.65 0.07
N ASP A 115 6.88 -12.57 -0.77
CA ASP A 115 7.03 -13.98 -0.38
C ASP A 115 8.46 -14.36 0.01
N TYR A 116 9.45 -13.57 -0.37
CA TYR A 116 10.85 -13.97 -0.19
C TYR A 116 11.71 -12.95 0.57
N LEU A 117 11.23 -11.75 0.91
CA LEU A 117 12.02 -10.73 1.61
C LEU A 117 12.79 -11.30 2.82
N ALA A 118 12.12 -12.09 3.66
CA ALA A 118 12.72 -12.67 4.85
C ALA A 118 13.95 -13.57 4.54
N ARG A 119 14.00 -14.17 3.32
CA ARG A 119 15.05 -15.07 2.86
C ARG A 119 16.10 -14.39 1.99
N MET A 120 15.83 -13.19 1.49
CA MET A 120 16.77 -12.43 0.66
C MET A 120 17.94 -11.93 1.50
N SER A 121 19.15 -11.91 0.92
CA SER A 121 20.29 -11.19 1.48
C SER A 121 20.08 -9.67 1.37
N LEU A 122 20.90 -8.89 2.06
CA LEU A 122 20.86 -7.43 1.97
C LEU A 122 21.17 -6.96 0.53
N GLU A 123 22.11 -7.62 -0.16
CA GLU A 123 22.46 -7.34 -1.55
C GLU A 123 21.28 -7.60 -2.49
N GLU A 124 20.53 -8.68 -2.27
CA GLU A 124 19.34 -8.97 -3.06
C GLU A 124 18.23 -7.94 -2.83
N VAL A 125 18.05 -7.46 -1.58
CA VAL A 125 17.08 -6.39 -1.28
C VAL A 125 17.53 -5.07 -1.92
N ARG A 126 18.85 -4.74 -1.87
CA ARG A 126 19.39 -3.57 -2.58
C ARG A 126 19.18 -3.65 -4.09
N ALA A 127 19.42 -4.82 -4.68
CA ALA A 127 19.22 -5.03 -6.12
C ALA A 127 17.74 -4.89 -6.51
N GLU A 128 16.84 -5.45 -5.73
CA GLU A 128 15.39 -5.38 -5.96
C GLU A 128 14.86 -3.94 -5.85
N PHE A 129 15.23 -3.24 -4.78
CA PHE A 129 14.83 -1.84 -4.60
C PHE A 129 15.53 -0.91 -5.58
N GLY A 130 16.82 -1.17 -5.89
CA GLY A 130 17.58 -0.45 -6.91
C GLY A 130 16.95 -0.55 -8.30
N ALA A 131 16.46 -1.74 -8.68
CA ALA A 131 15.74 -1.92 -9.93
C ALA A 131 14.42 -1.13 -9.95
N ALA A 132 13.69 -1.08 -8.83
CA ALA A 132 12.49 -0.26 -8.70
C ALA A 132 12.81 1.24 -8.83
N ARG A 133 13.86 1.73 -8.16
CA ARG A 133 14.31 3.13 -8.26
C ARG A 133 14.72 3.50 -9.68
N ALA A 134 15.47 2.65 -10.37
CA ALA A 134 15.89 2.89 -11.75
C ALA A 134 14.69 3.00 -12.70
N GLU A 135 13.70 2.12 -12.52
CA GLU A 135 12.48 2.15 -13.34
C GLU A 135 11.61 3.36 -12.99
N PHE A 136 11.51 3.73 -11.70
CA PHE A 136 10.83 4.95 -11.26
C PHE A 136 11.47 6.20 -11.89
N LEU A 137 12.78 6.31 -11.82
CA LEU A 137 13.52 7.42 -12.44
C LEU A 137 13.28 7.49 -13.96
N ARG A 138 13.30 6.33 -14.65
CA ARG A 138 12.99 6.26 -16.08
C ARG A 138 11.57 6.76 -16.39
N ILE A 139 10.60 6.43 -15.55
CA ILE A 139 9.20 6.82 -15.76
C ILE A 139 8.98 8.29 -15.42
N PHE A 140 9.42 8.74 -14.26
CA PHE A 140 9.04 10.04 -13.69
C PHE A 140 10.09 11.15 -13.90
N GLY A 141 11.32 10.81 -14.27
CA GLY A 141 12.41 11.76 -14.45
C GLY A 141 12.99 12.33 -13.14
N SER A 142 12.60 11.76 -12.00
CA SER A 142 13.07 12.15 -10.67
C SER A 142 13.20 10.94 -9.77
N GLU A 143 13.97 11.04 -8.69
CA GLU A 143 14.07 9.99 -7.68
C GLU A 143 12.78 9.87 -6.88
N ALA A 144 12.44 8.63 -6.48
CA ALA A 144 11.35 8.37 -5.56
C ALA A 144 11.70 8.91 -4.15
N ARG A 145 10.70 9.49 -3.49
CA ARG A 145 10.84 10.02 -2.13
C ARG A 145 10.16 9.17 -1.08
N THR A 146 9.35 8.22 -1.50
CA THR A 146 8.59 7.33 -0.61
C THR A 146 8.47 5.93 -1.19
N ALA A 147 8.27 4.99 -0.29
CA ALA A 147 7.95 3.60 -0.62
C ALA A 147 6.91 3.04 0.36
N GLY A 148 6.23 1.96 -0.06
CA GLY A 148 5.37 1.15 0.78
C GLY A 148 5.43 -0.31 0.34
N ALA A 149 5.80 -1.19 1.25
CA ALA A 149 6.15 -2.57 0.95
C ALA A 149 4.92 -3.46 0.64
N PRO A 150 5.03 -4.35 -0.38
CA PRO A 150 4.02 -5.36 -0.66
C PRO A 150 3.63 -6.17 0.56
N GLY A 151 2.32 -6.19 0.84
CA GLY A 151 1.78 -6.97 1.93
C GLY A 151 2.34 -6.62 3.32
N TRP A 152 2.82 -5.39 3.50
CA TRP A 152 3.51 -4.93 4.71
C TRP A 152 4.68 -5.84 5.10
N GLN A 153 5.40 -6.40 4.11
CA GLN A 153 6.62 -7.17 4.37
C GLN A 153 7.81 -6.24 4.46
N SER A 154 8.29 -6.02 5.68
CA SER A 154 9.40 -5.12 5.96
C SER A 154 10.26 -5.66 7.11
N ASP A 155 11.57 -5.61 6.96
CA ASP A 155 12.55 -6.06 7.93
C ASP A 155 13.75 -5.09 8.01
N ALA A 156 14.78 -5.43 8.79
CA ALA A 156 15.95 -4.60 8.94
C ALA A 156 16.66 -4.31 7.61
N LYS A 157 16.63 -5.25 6.66
CA LYS A 157 17.29 -5.10 5.35
C LYS A 157 16.57 -4.08 4.48
N SER A 158 15.23 -4.13 4.43
CA SER A 158 14.44 -3.13 3.69
C SER A 158 14.60 -1.73 4.30
N ARG A 159 14.64 -1.62 5.63
CA ARG A 159 14.88 -0.34 6.32
C ARG A 159 16.27 0.24 6.03
N GLU A 160 17.30 -0.61 5.98
CA GLU A 160 18.66 -0.23 5.59
C GLU A 160 18.68 0.42 4.20
N VAL A 161 18.06 -0.23 3.25
CA VAL A 161 17.99 0.23 1.85
C VAL A 161 17.20 1.54 1.71
N TYR A 162 16.16 1.74 2.50
CA TYR A 162 15.41 3.00 2.52
C TYR A 162 16.22 4.15 3.13
N ASP A 163 17.01 3.85 4.18
CA ASP A 163 17.93 4.83 4.78
C ASP A 163 19.06 5.21 3.81
N GLU A 164 19.58 4.24 3.04
CA GLU A 164 20.57 4.47 1.98
C GLU A 164 19.99 5.33 0.84
N ALA A 165 18.71 5.11 0.51
CA ALA A 165 18.00 5.88 -0.52
C ALA A 165 17.53 7.27 -0.04
N ALA A 166 17.70 7.58 1.24
CA ALA A 166 17.27 8.83 1.87
C ALA A 166 15.78 9.16 1.60
N LEU A 167 14.91 8.15 1.72
CA LEU A 167 13.47 8.36 1.57
C LEU A 167 12.97 9.37 2.60
N LEU A 168 11.99 10.19 2.22
CA LEU A 168 11.32 11.12 3.13
C LEU A 168 10.55 10.34 4.21
N TYR A 169 9.84 9.30 3.77
CA TYR A 169 9.11 8.37 4.63
C TYR A 169 8.90 7.04 3.92
N ALA A 170 8.54 6.02 4.68
CA ALA A 170 8.01 4.76 4.20
C ALA A 170 6.64 4.47 4.85
N SER A 171 5.86 3.57 4.25
CA SER A 171 4.55 3.14 4.78
C SER A 171 4.41 1.63 4.65
N ASP A 172 5.18 0.93 5.47
CA ASP A 172 5.41 -0.52 5.39
C ASP A 172 4.79 -1.29 6.55
N THR A 173 4.19 -0.61 7.53
CA THR A 173 3.70 -1.27 8.73
C THR A 173 2.22 -1.03 8.98
N ARG A 174 1.65 -1.87 9.83
CA ARG A 174 0.39 -1.61 10.51
C ARG A 174 0.70 -1.02 11.88
N GLY A 175 -0.06 -0.02 12.29
CA GLY A 175 0.22 0.64 13.57
C GLY A 175 -0.69 1.82 13.85
N GLY A 176 -0.40 2.52 14.95
CA GLY A 176 -1.27 3.60 15.45
C GLY A 176 -0.80 5.00 15.11
N ALA A 177 0.50 5.24 14.99
CA ALA A 177 1.05 6.59 14.81
C ALA A 177 2.42 6.55 14.12
N PRO A 178 2.87 7.64 13.47
CA PRO A 178 4.20 7.73 12.87
C PRO A 178 5.32 7.52 13.90
N PHE A 179 6.41 6.88 13.46
CA PHE A 179 7.53 6.51 14.33
C PHE A 179 8.82 6.29 13.54
N PHE A 180 9.96 6.27 14.26
CA PHE A 180 11.22 5.74 13.73
C PHE A 180 11.34 4.27 14.12
N PRO A 181 11.43 3.35 13.13
CA PRO A 181 11.51 1.92 13.42
C PRO A 181 12.78 1.53 14.15
N ARG A 182 12.67 0.67 15.17
CA ARG A 182 13.77 -0.03 15.81
C ARG A 182 13.60 -1.52 15.59
N ILE A 183 14.63 -2.19 15.04
CA ILE A 183 14.65 -3.63 14.81
C ILE A 183 15.97 -4.19 15.33
N GLY A 184 15.92 -5.18 16.22
CA GLY A 184 17.12 -5.78 16.78
C GLY A 184 18.06 -4.78 17.49
N GLY A 185 17.49 -3.74 18.11
CA GLY A 185 18.22 -2.67 18.77
C GLY A 185 18.72 -1.54 17.86
N LYS A 186 18.72 -1.71 16.53
CA LYS A 186 19.10 -0.66 15.55
C LYS A 186 17.90 0.24 15.25
N VAL A 187 18.08 1.55 15.39
CA VAL A 187 17.09 2.58 15.00
C VAL A 187 17.37 3.01 13.56
N PHE A 188 16.32 3.04 12.74
CA PHE A 188 16.38 3.47 11.34
C PHE A 188 15.94 4.93 11.20
N ARG A 189 16.47 5.61 10.16
CA ARG A 189 16.30 7.06 9.98
C ARG A 189 15.09 7.43 9.14
N THR A 190 14.63 6.54 8.26
CA THR A 190 13.45 6.78 7.43
C THR A 190 12.22 6.76 8.31
N LEU A 191 11.43 7.85 8.27
CA LEU A 191 10.17 7.95 8.99
C LEU A 191 9.20 6.87 8.51
N GLU A 192 8.58 6.17 9.44
CA GLU A 192 7.49 5.26 9.14
C GLU A 192 6.14 5.90 9.43
N ILE A 193 5.25 5.88 8.44
CA ILE A 193 3.85 6.31 8.56
C ILE A 193 2.98 5.07 8.37
N PRO A 194 2.50 4.43 9.44
CA PRO A 194 1.80 3.16 9.36
C PRO A 194 0.39 3.28 8.79
N SER A 195 -0.12 2.20 8.16
CA SER A 195 -1.54 2.05 7.86
C SER A 195 -2.31 1.85 9.17
N THR A 196 -3.26 2.74 9.46
CA THR A 196 -3.98 2.79 10.75
C THR A 196 -5.39 2.20 10.67
N LEU A 197 -5.96 2.13 9.46
CA LEU A 197 -7.28 1.57 9.22
C LEU A 197 -7.19 0.19 8.58
N PRO A 198 -8.18 -0.69 8.76
CA PRO A 198 -8.24 -1.94 7.99
C PRO A 198 -8.37 -1.64 6.50
N THR A 199 -7.96 -2.59 5.65
CA THR A 199 -8.22 -2.52 4.21
C THR A 199 -9.56 -3.17 3.88
N PHE A 200 -10.13 -2.88 2.71
CA PHE A 200 -11.40 -3.50 2.30
C PHE A 200 -11.30 -5.04 2.27
N ASP A 201 -10.20 -5.59 1.79
CA ASP A 201 -10.02 -7.05 1.71
C ASP A 201 -9.87 -7.74 3.07
N GLU A 202 -9.60 -6.99 4.13
CA GLU A 202 -9.62 -7.51 5.51
C GLU A 202 -11.05 -7.63 6.06
N LEU A 203 -11.97 -6.80 5.59
CA LEU A 203 -13.36 -6.74 6.05
C LEU A 203 -14.34 -7.51 5.15
N MET A 204 -14.14 -7.44 3.84
CA MET A 204 -15.08 -7.97 2.84
C MET A 204 -15.41 -9.44 3.02
N GLY A 205 -16.69 -9.78 2.81
CA GLY A 205 -17.20 -11.15 2.87
C GLY A 205 -17.17 -11.77 4.27
N ARG A 206 -16.97 -10.97 5.29
CA ARG A 206 -17.05 -11.40 6.69
C ARG A 206 -18.45 -11.06 7.21
N PRO A 207 -19.13 -12.01 7.91
CA PRO A 207 -20.48 -11.78 8.48
C PRO A 207 -20.54 -10.57 9.42
N GLU A 208 -19.43 -10.26 10.10
CA GLU A 208 -19.33 -9.16 11.06
C GLU A 208 -19.27 -7.79 10.37
N TYR A 209 -18.98 -7.76 9.06
CA TYR A 209 -18.81 -6.56 8.25
C TYR A 209 -19.60 -6.66 6.94
N PRO A 210 -20.94 -6.68 6.97
CA PRO A 210 -21.74 -6.64 5.75
C PRO A 210 -21.46 -5.34 4.98
N ASP A 211 -21.48 -5.40 3.64
CA ASP A 211 -21.06 -4.31 2.75
C ASP A 211 -21.73 -2.97 3.10
N GLU A 212 -23.02 -3.00 3.46
CA GLU A 212 -23.81 -1.81 3.84
C GLU A 212 -23.36 -1.15 5.16
N GLN A 213 -22.58 -1.84 5.98
CA GLN A 213 -22.08 -1.33 7.26
C GLN A 213 -20.61 -0.88 7.18
N ILE A 214 -19.87 -1.25 6.15
CA ILE A 214 -18.44 -0.97 6.02
C ILE A 214 -18.16 0.53 6.10
N VAL A 215 -18.91 1.37 5.39
CA VAL A 215 -18.72 2.81 5.42
C VAL A 215 -18.90 3.39 6.82
N GLY A 216 -19.97 2.98 7.50
CA GLY A 216 -20.24 3.38 8.89
C GLY A 216 -19.13 2.91 9.84
N HIS A 217 -18.60 1.70 9.63
CA HIS A 217 -17.49 1.17 10.42
C HIS A 217 -16.24 2.04 10.31
N TYR A 218 -15.83 2.45 9.10
CA TYR A 218 -14.69 3.35 8.91
C TYR A 218 -14.89 4.71 9.58
N LEU A 219 -16.07 5.30 9.46
CA LEU A 219 -16.38 6.57 10.14
C LEU A 219 -16.31 6.43 11.67
N ASN A 220 -16.77 5.31 12.22
CA ASN A 220 -16.69 5.05 13.65
C ASN A 220 -15.25 4.87 14.13
N LEU A 221 -14.41 4.14 13.39
CA LEU A 221 -12.98 4.01 13.70
C LEU A 221 -12.28 5.38 13.71
N MET A 222 -12.53 6.23 12.70
CA MET A 222 -11.95 7.56 12.65
C MET A 222 -12.47 8.48 13.78
N LYS A 223 -13.74 8.38 14.16
CA LYS A 223 -14.31 9.15 15.26
C LYS A 223 -13.74 8.74 16.62
N ALA A 224 -13.54 7.44 16.83
CA ALA A 224 -12.99 6.92 18.09
C ALA A 224 -11.60 7.49 18.41
N GLU A 225 -10.83 7.85 17.37
CA GLU A 225 -9.49 8.43 17.50
C GLU A 225 -9.37 9.71 16.65
N ALA A 226 -10.30 10.63 16.81
CA ALA A 226 -10.48 11.82 15.95
C ALA A 226 -9.27 12.78 15.92
N ALA A 227 -8.40 12.75 16.93
CA ALA A 227 -7.17 13.53 16.97
C ALA A 227 -6.04 12.94 16.10
N ARG A 228 -6.16 11.69 15.69
CA ARG A 228 -5.18 11.00 14.85
C ARG A 228 -5.35 11.39 13.38
N THR A 229 -4.24 11.50 12.66
CA THR A 229 -4.25 11.41 11.20
C THR A 229 -4.29 9.93 10.81
N HIS A 230 -5.41 9.50 10.25
CA HIS A 230 -5.58 8.12 9.79
C HIS A 230 -4.94 7.91 8.43
N VAL A 231 -4.46 6.69 8.18
CA VAL A 231 -3.97 6.24 6.87
C VAL A 231 -4.81 5.04 6.44
N PHE A 232 -5.51 5.20 5.34
CA PHE A 232 -6.27 4.14 4.69
C PHE A 232 -5.50 3.63 3.47
N THR A 233 -5.12 2.36 3.48
CA THR A 233 -4.48 1.71 2.35
C THR A 233 -5.54 1.12 1.43
N LEU A 234 -5.49 1.52 0.17
CA LEU A 234 -6.34 1.09 -0.94
C LEU A 234 -5.54 0.18 -1.87
N HIS A 235 -6.21 -0.71 -2.59
CA HIS A 235 -5.61 -1.46 -3.69
C HIS A 235 -6.29 -1.09 -5.01
N ALA A 236 -5.51 -0.75 -6.03
CA ALA A 236 -6.06 -0.35 -7.32
C ALA A 236 -7.01 -1.39 -7.90
N GLU A 237 -6.79 -2.67 -7.60
CA GLU A 237 -7.60 -3.81 -8.02
C GLU A 237 -8.95 -3.91 -7.29
N ILE A 238 -9.02 -3.41 -6.07
CA ILE A 238 -10.20 -3.52 -5.21
C ILE A 238 -11.04 -2.24 -5.30
N GLU A 239 -10.55 -1.14 -4.71
CA GLU A 239 -11.23 0.14 -4.64
C GLU A 239 -11.31 0.84 -6.00
N GLY A 240 -10.33 0.59 -6.88
CA GLY A 240 -10.37 1.11 -8.25
C GLY A 240 -11.21 0.30 -9.22
N MET A 241 -11.62 -0.93 -8.86
CA MET A 241 -12.30 -1.86 -9.74
C MET A 241 -13.47 -2.59 -9.07
N GLY A 242 -13.21 -3.74 -8.42
CA GLY A 242 -14.25 -4.65 -7.93
C GLY A 242 -15.16 -4.07 -6.85
N ARG A 243 -14.69 -3.08 -6.10
CA ARG A 243 -15.40 -2.43 -4.99
C ARG A 243 -15.44 -0.89 -5.13
N ARG A 244 -15.36 -0.41 -6.36
CA ARG A 244 -15.34 1.03 -6.65
C ARG A 244 -16.54 1.76 -6.08
N GLY A 245 -17.76 1.22 -6.21
CA GLY A 245 -18.97 1.85 -5.66
C GLY A 245 -18.88 2.06 -4.16
N LEU A 246 -18.46 1.04 -3.41
CA LEU A 246 -18.26 1.12 -1.95
C LEU A 246 -17.19 2.18 -1.58
N PHE A 247 -16.14 2.30 -2.38
CA PHE A 247 -15.13 3.34 -2.17
C PHE A 247 -15.68 4.75 -2.43
N GLN A 248 -16.49 4.93 -3.48
CA GLN A 248 -17.17 6.19 -3.75
C GLN A 248 -18.10 6.58 -2.60
N ASP A 249 -18.85 5.63 -2.04
CA ASP A 249 -19.73 5.85 -0.89
C ASP A 249 -18.91 6.26 0.35
N LEU A 250 -17.75 5.63 0.59
CA LEU A 250 -16.84 6.00 1.67
C LEU A 250 -16.31 7.44 1.49
N LEU A 251 -15.88 7.81 0.29
CA LEU A 251 -15.40 9.16 0.01
C LEU A 251 -16.50 10.21 0.23
N ALA A 252 -17.72 9.94 -0.24
CA ALA A 252 -18.88 10.82 -0.04
C ALA A 252 -19.22 10.97 1.44
N ALA A 253 -19.23 9.87 2.20
CA ALA A 253 -19.50 9.87 3.63
C ALA A 253 -18.40 10.62 4.43
N CYS A 254 -17.11 10.45 4.07
CA CYS A 254 -16.02 11.22 4.65
C CYS A 254 -16.19 12.73 4.42
N ARG A 255 -16.55 13.14 3.19
CA ARG A 255 -16.85 14.55 2.88
C ARG A 255 -18.00 15.08 3.74
N ALA A 256 -19.11 14.35 3.81
CA ALA A 256 -20.28 14.72 4.60
C ALA A 256 -19.98 14.84 6.09
N ALA A 257 -19.06 14.00 6.60
CA ALA A 257 -18.60 14.02 8.00
C ALA A 257 -17.52 15.09 8.28
N GLY A 258 -17.14 15.92 7.30
CA GLY A 258 -16.11 16.95 7.46
C GLY A 258 -14.70 16.38 7.65
N VAL A 259 -14.40 15.21 7.09
CA VAL A 259 -13.05 14.65 7.10
C VAL A 259 -12.16 15.48 6.18
N GLU A 260 -11.01 15.92 6.71
CA GLU A 260 -9.94 16.56 5.96
C GLU A 260 -9.08 15.51 5.28
N PHE A 261 -9.04 15.50 3.95
CA PHE A 261 -8.11 14.67 3.21
C PHE A 261 -6.75 15.35 3.13
N VAL A 262 -5.70 14.62 3.51
CA VAL A 262 -4.34 15.15 3.67
C VAL A 262 -3.39 14.44 2.71
N ARG A 263 -2.47 15.20 2.08
CA ARG A 263 -1.38 14.63 1.31
C ARG A 263 -0.39 13.92 2.24
N MET A 264 0.05 12.74 1.84
CA MET A 264 0.96 11.95 2.69
C MET A 264 2.35 12.59 2.80
N ASP A 265 2.85 13.17 1.69
CA ASP A 265 4.14 13.88 1.68
C ASP A 265 4.12 15.19 2.49
N GLU A 266 2.99 15.89 2.52
CA GLU A 266 2.79 17.07 3.39
C GLU A 266 2.75 16.66 4.86
N TYR A 267 2.00 15.61 5.19
CA TYR A 267 1.97 15.06 6.54
C TYR A 267 3.36 14.62 7.01
N ALA A 268 4.13 13.97 6.13
CA ALA A 268 5.52 13.62 6.45
C ALA A 268 6.40 14.85 6.73
N ARG A 269 6.21 15.97 5.98
CA ARG A 269 6.94 17.22 6.23
C ARG A 269 6.49 17.92 7.51
N GLU A 270 5.18 17.94 7.81
CA GLU A 270 4.66 18.44 9.09
C GLU A 270 5.33 17.73 10.28
N LEU A 271 5.38 16.39 10.23
CA LEU A 271 6.07 15.57 11.22
C LEU A 271 7.57 15.90 11.29
N GLY A 272 8.21 16.05 10.13
CA GLY A 272 9.63 16.36 10.00
C GLY A 272 10.03 17.70 10.61
N ALA A 273 9.11 18.67 10.72
CA ALA A 273 9.35 19.97 11.33
C ALA A 273 9.66 19.85 12.84
N ASN A 274 9.16 18.81 13.50
CA ASN A 274 9.50 18.49 14.89
C ASN A 274 9.92 17.01 15.02
N ARG A 275 10.98 16.64 14.29
CA ARG A 275 11.49 15.27 14.22
C ARG A 275 11.79 14.67 15.60
N ALA A 276 12.23 15.49 16.57
CA ALA A 276 12.55 15.05 17.91
C ALA A 276 11.31 14.58 18.71
N ALA A 277 10.12 15.03 18.36
CA ALA A 277 8.88 14.60 18.98
C ALA A 277 8.36 13.26 18.44
N ILE A 278 8.90 12.76 17.32
CA ILE A 278 8.48 11.49 16.74
C ILE A 278 9.11 10.36 17.57
N PRO A 279 8.31 9.43 18.12
CA PRO A 279 8.85 8.36 18.94
C PRO A 279 9.65 7.34 18.14
N VAL A 280 10.62 6.71 18.78
CA VAL A 280 11.20 5.44 18.34
C VAL A 280 10.32 4.32 18.88
N ARG A 281 9.93 3.38 18.02
CA ARG A 281 9.15 2.19 18.41
C ARG A 281 9.74 0.94 17.78
N ASP A 282 9.54 -0.18 18.45
CA ASP A 282 9.94 -1.46 17.88
C ASP A 282 9.02 -1.83 16.73
N GLN A 283 9.63 -2.30 15.65
CA GLN A 283 8.93 -2.95 14.55
C GLN A 283 9.12 -4.46 14.68
N THR A 284 8.02 -5.18 14.67
CA THR A 284 7.99 -6.65 14.75
C THR A 284 7.11 -7.23 13.66
N MET A 285 7.08 -8.55 13.53
CA MET A 285 6.11 -9.24 12.69
C MET A 285 4.94 -9.69 13.56
N GLY A 286 3.71 -9.39 13.13
CA GLY A 286 2.49 -9.71 13.88
C GLY A 286 1.32 -10.08 12.97
N GLU A 287 0.28 -10.65 13.54
CA GLU A 287 -0.97 -10.98 12.85
C GLU A 287 -1.92 -9.80 12.86
N ILE A 288 -2.69 -9.65 11.77
CA ILE A 288 -3.76 -8.67 11.65
C ILE A 288 -5.06 -9.41 11.35
N ASP A 289 -6.13 -9.04 12.06
CA ASP A 289 -7.45 -9.62 11.88
C ASP A 289 -7.93 -9.48 10.42
N GLY A 290 -8.50 -10.55 9.89
CA GLY A 290 -8.95 -10.61 8.49
C GLY A 290 -7.85 -10.87 7.46
N ARG A 291 -6.56 -10.96 7.89
CA ARG A 291 -5.42 -11.17 7.01
C ARG A 291 -4.75 -12.52 7.24
N SER A 292 -4.27 -13.16 6.18
CA SER A 292 -3.50 -14.40 6.29
C SER A 292 -2.00 -14.10 6.42
N GLY A 293 -1.31 -14.80 7.34
CA GLY A 293 0.12 -14.63 7.60
C GLY A 293 0.42 -13.42 8.47
N VAL A 294 1.72 -13.13 8.62
CA VAL A 294 2.22 -12.04 9.46
C VAL A 294 2.65 -10.85 8.61
N VAL A 295 2.57 -9.67 9.17
CA VAL A 295 2.97 -8.41 8.57
C VAL A 295 3.84 -7.60 9.53
N ALA A 296 4.58 -6.63 9.04
CA ALA A 296 5.30 -5.71 9.90
C ALA A 296 4.30 -4.83 10.68
N VAL A 297 4.47 -4.77 11.99
CA VAL A 297 3.62 -4.01 12.91
C VAL A 297 4.46 -3.12 13.81
N GLN A 298 3.89 -1.98 14.18
CA GLN A 298 4.39 -1.15 15.26
C GLN A 298 4.10 -1.85 16.58
N ALA A 299 5.12 -2.18 17.36
CA ALA A 299 4.90 -2.70 18.71
C ALA A 299 4.35 -1.60 19.64
N ALA A 300 3.58 -2.03 20.62
CA ALA A 300 2.92 -1.16 21.59
C ALA A 300 3.92 -0.33 22.44
#